data_708a0c048c4123ab5bf13bec981de854
#
_entry.id   708a0c048c4123ab5bf13bec981de854
#
_cell.length_a   1.000
_cell.length_b   1.000
_cell.length_c   1.000
_cell.angle_alpha   90.00
_cell.angle_beta   90.00
_cell.angle_gamma   90.00
#
_symmetry.space_group_name_H-M   'P 1'
#
loop_
_entity.id
_entity.type
_entity.pdbx_description
1 polymer ?
#
loop_
_entity_poly.entity_id
_entity_poly.type
_entity_poly.pdbx_seq_one_letter_code
_entity_poly.pdbx_strand_id
1 'polypeptide(L)'
;QFSRNYYEELVSLGVHSIQGDLQDLDAVLKGMKGCKTVIHVAAKAGVWGSWESFHGPNVIGTQNVISACKALGINQLIYTSSPSVVFDGSDQENLDESSPYPEHWLANYPATKAMGEKLILAANSPELATVALRPHLIWGPGDRHLVPRVIAKQKSGRLKLVGDGSKLVDAVYIDNAVQAHLNALERLYPGSKIAGKSYFITNHEPQPMKDILNGILAAAKLPPVHKKVHPKLAYLIGFLMEKLWKTF
;
A
#
# COMPACT_ATOMS: atom_id res chain seq x y z
N GLN A 1 -12.85 -6.11 6.12
CA GLN A 1 -12.66 -7.57 5.91
C GLN A 1 -11.37 -7.99 6.59
N PHE A 2 -11.46 -8.63 7.74
CA PHE A 2 -10.30 -9.07 8.52
C PHE A 2 -9.65 -10.29 7.86
N SER A 3 -8.37 -10.18 7.55
CA SER A 3 -7.53 -11.36 7.33
C SER A 3 -7.19 -11.96 8.70
N ARG A 4 -7.75 -13.12 9.05
CA ARG A 4 -7.40 -13.89 10.26
C ARG A 4 -6.00 -14.51 10.21
N ASN A 5 -5.19 -14.12 9.29
CA ASN A 5 -4.01 -14.86 8.85
C ASN A 5 -2.82 -14.84 9.82
N TYR A 6 -2.82 -14.15 10.89
CA TYR A 6 -1.81 -14.16 11.96
C TYR A 6 -2.47 -13.98 13.32
N TYR A 7 -3.77 -14.26 13.42
CA TYR A 7 -4.51 -13.99 14.65
C TYR A 7 -3.90 -14.73 15.85
N GLU A 8 -3.66 -16.03 15.70
CA GLU A 8 -3.10 -16.85 16.78
C GLU A 8 -1.68 -16.43 17.16
N GLU A 9 -0.84 -16.12 16.15
CA GLU A 9 0.52 -15.63 16.35
C GLU A 9 0.51 -14.26 17.05
N LEU A 10 -0.32 -13.32 16.61
CA LEU A 10 -0.43 -12.01 17.25
C LEU A 10 -0.93 -12.11 18.69
N VAL A 11 -1.89 -12.97 18.97
CA VAL A 11 -2.40 -13.22 20.32
C VAL A 11 -1.31 -13.82 21.19
N SER A 12 -0.50 -14.76 20.69
CA SER A 12 0.62 -15.34 21.43
C SER A 12 1.71 -14.33 21.78
N LEU A 13 1.82 -13.26 20.98
CA LEU A 13 2.72 -12.13 21.25
C LEU A 13 2.09 -11.07 22.19
N GLY A 14 0.91 -11.33 22.76
CA GLY A 14 0.23 -10.41 23.66
C GLY A 14 -0.54 -9.28 22.98
N VAL A 15 -0.74 -9.38 21.66
CA VAL A 15 -1.53 -8.37 20.92
C VAL A 15 -3.02 -8.57 21.20
N HIS A 16 -3.69 -7.52 21.64
CA HIS A 16 -5.14 -7.52 21.78
C HIS A 16 -5.81 -7.29 20.43
N SER A 17 -6.39 -8.36 19.86
CA SER A 17 -7.00 -8.33 18.55
C SER A 17 -8.50 -8.09 18.64
N ILE A 18 -9.01 -7.05 17.96
CA ILE A 18 -10.42 -6.66 17.91
C ILE A 18 -10.90 -6.79 16.47
N GLN A 19 -11.98 -7.54 16.25
CA GLN A 19 -12.62 -7.64 14.95
C GLN A 19 -13.58 -6.46 14.74
N GLY A 20 -13.48 -5.81 13.57
CA GLY A 20 -14.35 -4.70 13.19
C GLY A 20 -14.23 -4.35 11.70
N ASP A 21 -15.13 -3.52 11.20
CA ASP A 21 -15.05 -2.88 9.89
C ASP A 21 -14.65 -1.42 10.09
N LEU A 22 -13.66 -0.95 9.33
CA LEU A 22 -13.26 0.47 9.37
C LEU A 22 -14.36 1.42 8.91
N GLN A 23 -15.34 0.94 8.14
CA GLN A 23 -16.49 1.73 7.72
C GLN A 23 -17.52 1.94 8.85
N ASP A 24 -17.41 1.18 9.93
CA ASP A 24 -18.23 1.32 11.14
C ASP A 24 -17.45 2.15 12.17
N LEU A 25 -17.86 3.42 12.35
CA LEU A 25 -17.22 4.34 13.27
C LEU A 25 -17.25 3.84 14.73
N ASP A 26 -18.34 3.21 15.15
CA ASP A 26 -18.48 2.71 16.53
C ASP A 26 -17.52 1.55 16.78
N ALA A 27 -17.35 0.65 15.80
CA ALA A 27 -16.34 -0.41 15.86
C ALA A 27 -14.92 0.17 15.93
N VAL A 28 -14.61 1.22 15.15
CA VAL A 28 -13.31 1.91 15.17
C VAL A 28 -13.07 2.58 16.53
N LEU A 29 -14.03 3.33 17.05
CA LEU A 29 -13.97 3.97 18.38
C LEU A 29 -13.71 2.94 19.47
N LYS A 30 -14.44 1.83 19.46
CA LYS A 30 -14.26 0.73 20.42
C LYS A 30 -12.87 0.12 20.32
N GLY A 31 -12.38 -0.10 19.09
CA GLY A 31 -11.07 -0.69 18.85
C GLY A 31 -9.90 0.21 19.23
N MET A 32 -10.08 1.52 19.17
CA MET A 32 -9.04 2.50 19.45
C MET A 32 -9.05 3.03 20.89
N LYS A 33 -10.03 2.63 21.71
CA LYS A 33 -10.16 3.10 23.10
C LYS A 33 -8.90 2.77 23.91
N GLY A 34 -8.31 3.79 24.54
CA GLY A 34 -7.10 3.68 25.35
C GLY A 34 -5.78 3.69 24.56
N CYS A 35 -5.83 3.75 23.22
CA CYS A 35 -4.63 3.94 22.40
C CYS A 35 -4.10 5.37 22.52
N LYS A 36 -2.78 5.53 22.45
CA LYS A 36 -2.09 6.84 22.41
C LYS A 36 -1.67 7.22 21.00
N THR A 37 -1.43 6.20 20.17
CA THR A 37 -0.96 6.36 18.79
C THR A 37 -1.71 5.36 17.91
N VAL A 38 -1.93 5.75 16.67
CA VAL A 38 -2.51 4.89 15.63
C VAL A 38 -1.55 4.74 14.46
N ILE A 39 -1.32 3.50 14.05
CA ILE A 39 -0.66 3.17 12.78
C ILE A 39 -1.74 2.59 11.87
N HIS A 40 -2.20 3.38 10.91
CA HIS A 40 -3.28 3.02 9.99
C HIS A 40 -2.71 2.37 8.72
N VAL A 41 -2.55 1.04 8.75
CA VAL A 41 -2.03 0.23 7.64
C VAL A 41 -3.17 -0.34 6.78
N ALA A 42 -4.33 -0.53 7.38
CA ALA A 42 -5.43 -1.23 6.75
C ALA A 42 -5.95 -0.49 5.51
N ALA A 43 -6.01 -1.21 4.39
CA ALA A 43 -6.57 -0.74 3.13
C ALA A 43 -6.98 -1.94 2.26
N LYS A 44 -7.92 -1.74 1.35
CA LYS A 44 -8.10 -2.65 0.25
C LYS A 44 -7.05 -2.36 -0.81
N ALA A 45 -6.16 -3.33 -1.04
CA ALA A 45 -5.18 -3.30 -2.12
C ALA A 45 -5.64 -4.17 -3.31
N GLY A 46 -5.02 -3.96 -4.46
CA GLY A 46 -5.26 -4.75 -5.67
C GLY A 46 -5.69 -3.90 -6.86
N VAL A 47 -5.85 -4.55 -8.01
CA VAL A 47 -6.19 -3.88 -9.29
C VAL A 47 -7.65 -4.07 -9.70
N TRP A 48 -8.37 -5.01 -9.10
CA TRP A 48 -9.73 -5.36 -9.47
C TRP A 48 -10.73 -5.10 -8.34
N GLY A 49 -11.87 -4.55 -8.70
CA GLY A 49 -12.99 -4.28 -7.80
C GLY A 49 -13.75 -3.01 -8.19
N SER A 50 -15.02 -2.92 -7.73
CA SER A 50 -15.82 -1.70 -7.92
C SER A 50 -15.22 -0.53 -7.14
N TRP A 51 -15.60 0.69 -7.52
CA TRP A 51 -15.21 1.90 -6.81
C TRP A 51 -15.55 1.83 -5.33
N GLU A 52 -16.75 1.44 -4.99
CA GLU A 52 -17.27 1.36 -3.61
C GLU A 52 -16.44 0.41 -2.77
N SER A 53 -16.00 -0.71 -3.37
CA SER A 53 -15.19 -1.71 -2.68
C SER A 53 -13.80 -1.21 -2.26
N PHE A 54 -13.27 -0.18 -2.94
CA PHE A 54 -12.03 0.52 -2.57
C PHE A 54 -12.33 1.76 -1.74
N HIS A 55 -13.33 2.56 -2.13
CA HIS A 55 -13.68 3.81 -1.47
C HIS A 55 -14.10 3.60 -0.01
N GLY A 56 -14.92 2.60 0.25
CA GLY A 56 -15.35 2.28 1.61
C GLY A 56 -14.16 2.13 2.57
N PRO A 57 -13.33 1.09 2.44
CA PRO A 57 -12.22 0.87 3.38
C PRO A 57 -11.11 1.93 3.31
N ASN A 58 -10.79 2.47 2.11
CA ASN A 58 -9.63 3.34 1.93
C ASN A 58 -9.93 4.82 2.22
N VAL A 59 -11.18 5.27 2.03
CA VAL A 59 -11.56 6.67 2.23
C VAL A 59 -12.45 6.82 3.46
N ILE A 60 -13.62 6.14 3.48
CA ILE A 60 -14.53 6.22 4.62
C ILE A 60 -13.86 5.64 5.87
N GLY A 61 -13.19 4.49 5.75
CA GLY A 61 -12.43 3.90 6.86
C GLY A 61 -11.35 4.84 7.40
N THR A 62 -10.60 5.51 6.52
CA THR A 62 -9.60 6.51 6.91
C THR A 62 -10.25 7.70 7.62
N GLN A 63 -11.41 8.17 7.13
CA GLN A 63 -12.17 9.25 7.73
C GLN A 63 -12.64 8.90 9.15
N ASN A 64 -13.11 7.66 9.33
CA ASN A 64 -13.51 7.15 10.65
C ASN A 64 -12.32 7.04 11.61
N VAL A 65 -11.16 6.61 11.15
CA VAL A 65 -9.93 6.58 11.96
C VAL A 65 -9.55 7.99 12.42
N ILE A 66 -9.58 8.98 11.53
CA ILE A 66 -9.32 10.39 11.89
C ILE A 66 -10.34 10.89 12.91
N SER A 67 -11.64 10.63 12.69
CA SER A 67 -12.71 11.02 13.59
C SER A 67 -12.55 10.40 14.98
N ALA A 68 -12.20 9.11 15.03
CA ALA A 68 -11.92 8.40 16.27
C ALA A 68 -10.67 8.92 16.99
N CYS A 69 -9.59 9.26 16.28
CA CYS A 69 -8.43 9.92 16.89
C CYS A 69 -8.84 11.20 17.60
N LYS A 70 -9.60 12.08 16.92
CA LYS A 70 -10.07 13.34 17.50
C LYS A 70 -11.01 13.12 18.71
N ALA A 71 -11.95 12.20 18.60
CA ALA A 71 -12.91 11.91 19.68
C ALA A 71 -12.27 11.31 20.93
N LEU A 72 -11.19 10.54 20.77
CA LEU A 72 -10.49 9.85 21.86
C LEU A 72 -9.25 10.61 22.37
N GLY A 73 -8.94 11.79 21.82
CA GLY A 73 -7.76 12.57 22.20
C GLY A 73 -6.43 11.91 21.80
N ILE A 74 -6.42 11.08 20.75
CA ILE A 74 -5.21 10.47 20.22
C ILE A 74 -4.49 11.52 19.38
N ASN A 75 -3.22 11.77 19.68
CA ASN A 75 -2.48 12.88 19.10
C ASN A 75 -1.42 12.47 18.05
N GLN A 76 -1.32 11.18 17.71
CA GLN A 76 -0.39 10.67 16.72
C GLN A 76 -1.07 9.70 15.77
N LEU A 77 -1.02 9.98 14.46
CA LEU A 77 -1.59 9.11 13.42
C LEU A 77 -0.58 8.94 12.27
N ILE A 78 -0.08 7.72 12.12
CA ILE A 78 0.82 7.31 11.05
C ILE A 78 0.01 6.56 10.00
N TYR A 79 0.07 6.97 8.76
CA TYR A 79 -0.67 6.37 7.65
C TYR A 79 0.26 5.68 6.67
N THR A 80 0.01 4.41 6.39
CA THR A 80 0.68 3.70 5.31
C THR A 80 0.00 4.03 4.00
N SER A 81 0.59 4.91 3.22
CA SER A 81 0.17 5.29 1.88
C SER A 81 0.76 4.37 0.80
N SER A 82 1.02 4.89 -0.38
CA SER A 82 1.62 4.18 -1.52
C SER A 82 2.27 5.18 -2.47
N PRO A 83 3.37 4.85 -3.16
CA PRO A 83 3.92 5.70 -4.21
C PRO A 83 2.94 5.86 -5.39
N SER A 84 2.01 4.94 -5.56
CA SER A 84 1.00 5.01 -6.63
C SER A 84 0.07 6.22 -6.53
N VAL A 85 0.05 6.95 -5.41
CA VAL A 85 -0.78 8.15 -5.25
C VAL A 85 -0.36 9.28 -6.18
N VAL A 86 0.90 9.31 -6.61
CA VAL A 86 1.46 10.30 -7.56
C VAL A 86 1.69 9.70 -8.96
N PHE A 87 1.30 8.44 -9.19
CA PHE A 87 1.51 7.77 -10.47
C PHE A 87 0.48 8.21 -11.51
N ASP A 88 0.95 8.78 -12.61
CA ASP A 88 0.15 9.29 -13.72
C ASP A 88 0.07 8.34 -14.93
N GLY A 89 0.77 7.20 -14.86
CA GLY A 89 0.82 6.20 -15.93
C GLY A 89 2.05 6.29 -16.83
N SER A 90 2.89 7.30 -16.65
CA SER A 90 4.18 7.44 -17.35
C SER A 90 5.32 6.78 -16.57
N ASP A 91 6.47 6.63 -17.21
CA ASP A 91 7.71 6.27 -16.50
C ASP A 91 8.11 7.45 -15.62
N GLN A 92 8.34 7.17 -14.34
CA GLN A 92 8.68 8.18 -13.34
C GLN A 92 10.03 7.83 -12.72
N GLU A 93 10.96 8.78 -12.76
CA GLU A 93 12.31 8.63 -12.20
C GLU A 93 12.63 9.82 -11.31
N ASN A 94 13.36 9.57 -10.21
CA ASN A 94 13.84 10.60 -9.28
C ASN A 94 12.72 11.51 -8.70
N LEU A 95 11.53 10.93 -8.46
CA LEU A 95 10.45 11.65 -7.81
C LEU A 95 10.78 11.87 -6.31
N ASP A 96 10.37 13.03 -5.82
CA ASP A 96 10.38 13.35 -4.39
C ASP A 96 8.95 13.67 -3.88
N GLU A 97 8.85 14.02 -2.63
CA GLU A 97 7.57 14.28 -1.97
C GLU A 97 6.85 15.54 -2.47
N SER A 98 7.52 16.39 -3.26
CA SER A 98 6.91 17.56 -3.92
C SER A 98 6.12 17.18 -5.18
N SER A 99 6.26 15.92 -5.64
CA SER A 99 5.57 15.43 -6.83
C SER A 99 4.04 15.56 -6.68
N PRO A 100 3.36 16.18 -7.65
CA PRO A 100 1.93 16.44 -7.54
C PRO A 100 1.12 15.16 -7.68
N TYR A 101 -0.08 15.16 -7.12
CA TYR A 101 -1.07 14.15 -7.46
C TYR A 101 -1.52 14.34 -8.91
N PRO A 102 -1.71 13.27 -9.69
CA PRO A 102 -2.22 13.38 -11.05
C PRO A 102 -3.67 13.88 -11.06
N GLU A 103 -4.09 14.47 -12.16
CA GLU A 103 -5.50 14.87 -12.35
C GLU A 103 -6.44 13.65 -12.40
N HIS A 104 -5.95 12.55 -13.01
CA HIS A 104 -6.69 11.30 -13.15
C HIS A 104 -5.81 10.10 -12.78
N TRP A 105 -6.36 9.16 -12.03
CA TRP A 105 -5.70 7.89 -11.74
C TRP A 105 -6.22 6.77 -12.64
N LEU A 106 -5.32 5.90 -13.05
CA LEU A 106 -5.63 4.77 -13.94
C LEU A 106 -6.42 3.64 -13.27
N ALA A 107 -6.51 3.62 -11.95
CA ALA A 107 -7.20 2.58 -11.20
C ALA A 107 -7.79 3.11 -9.88
N ASN A 108 -8.77 2.38 -9.35
CA ASN A 108 -9.47 2.74 -8.11
C ASN A 108 -8.55 2.73 -6.87
N TYR A 109 -7.57 1.82 -6.83
CA TYR A 109 -6.65 1.72 -5.69
C TYR A 109 -5.82 3.00 -5.50
N PRO A 110 -5.01 3.48 -6.49
CA PRO A 110 -4.24 4.70 -6.30
C PRO A 110 -5.13 5.93 -6.06
N ALA A 111 -6.28 6.03 -6.73
CA ALA A 111 -7.22 7.12 -6.50
C ALA A 111 -7.70 7.18 -5.05
N THR A 112 -8.18 6.05 -4.52
CA THR A 112 -8.70 6.00 -3.15
C THR A 112 -7.60 6.12 -2.10
N LYS A 113 -6.37 5.62 -2.37
CA LYS A 113 -5.21 5.84 -1.50
C LYS A 113 -4.80 7.30 -1.46
N ALA A 114 -4.83 8.01 -2.60
CA ALA A 114 -4.55 9.44 -2.67
C ALA A 114 -5.62 10.27 -1.91
N MET A 115 -6.89 9.90 -2.02
CA MET A 115 -7.95 10.52 -1.23
C MET A 115 -7.73 10.33 0.27
N GLY A 116 -7.42 9.11 0.70
CA GLY A 116 -7.09 8.80 2.09
C GLY A 116 -5.86 9.60 2.58
N GLU A 117 -4.79 9.66 1.79
CA GLU A 117 -3.59 10.44 2.13
C GLU A 117 -3.90 11.93 2.28
N LYS A 118 -4.67 12.50 1.35
CA LYS A 118 -5.11 13.90 1.45
C LYS A 118 -5.90 14.17 2.74
N LEU A 119 -6.79 13.27 3.13
CA LEU A 119 -7.53 13.37 4.40
C LEU A 119 -6.59 13.35 5.61
N ILE A 120 -5.60 12.45 5.62
CA ILE A 120 -4.60 12.33 6.68
C ILE A 120 -3.78 13.62 6.80
N LEU A 121 -3.23 14.12 5.69
CA LEU A 121 -2.41 15.33 5.69
C LEU A 121 -3.23 16.57 6.09
N ALA A 122 -4.48 16.67 5.63
CA ALA A 122 -5.40 17.75 6.02
C ALA A 122 -5.85 17.68 7.48
N ALA A 123 -5.79 16.51 8.11
CA ALA A 123 -6.16 16.34 9.52
C ALA A 123 -5.06 16.78 10.50
N ASN A 124 -3.84 17.08 9.99
CA ASN A 124 -2.74 17.53 10.83
C ASN A 124 -3.07 18.84 11.53
N SER A 125 -2.94 18.87 12.84
CA SER A 125 -3.29 20.02 13.68
C SER A 125 -2.44 20.03 14.96
N PRO A 126 -2.54 21.07 15.80
CA PRO A 126 -1.91 21.07 17.11
C PRO A 126 -2.37 19.93 18.04
N GLU A 127 -3.56 19.37 17.81
CA GLU A 127 -4.13 18.28 18.61
C GLU A 127 -3.86 16.89 18.01
N LEU A 128 -3.59 16.81 16.70
CA LEU A 128 -3.38 15.54 16.00
C LEU A 128 -2.23 15.67 14.99
N ALA A 129 -1.07 15.18 15.35
CA ALA A 129 0.05 15.06 14.40
C ALA A 129 -0.18 13.88 13.46
N THR A 130 -0.07 14.12 12.15
CA THR A 130 -0.21 13.07 11.13
C THR A 130 1.03 12.99 10.24
N VAL A 131 1.31 11.80 9.72
CA VAL A 131 2.34 11.57 8.70
C VAL A 131 1.90 10.46 7.76
N ALA A 132 2.20 10.59 6.48
CA ALA A 132 1.95 9.57 5.48
C ALA A 132 3.27 8.95 5.00
N LEU A 133 3.39 7.62 5.03
CA LEU A 133 4.52 6.88 4.50
C LEU A 133 4.11 6.21 3.19
N ARG A 134 4.89 6.39 2.13
CA ARG A 134 4.68 5.84 0.78
C ARG A 134 5.70 4.72 0.50
N PRO A 135 5.56 3.53 1.14
CA PRO A 135 6.50 2.45 0.89
C PRO A 135 6.36 1.95 -0.56
N HIS A 136 7.50 1.82 -1.25
CA HIS A 136 7.57 1.20 -2.56
C HIS A 136 7.21 -0.28 -2.49
N LEU A 137 7.44 -1.06 -3.55
CA LEU A 137 7.08 -2.46 -3.59
C LEU A 137 7.64 -3.22 -2.39
N ILE A 138 6.77 -3.48 -1.39
CA ILE A 138 7.17 -4.20 -0.18
C ILE A 138 7.34 -5.69 -0.51
N TRP A 139 8.45 -6.27 -0.07
CA TRP A 139 8.73 -7.68 -0.21
C TRP A 139 9.43 -8.23 1.05
N GLY A 140 9.37 -9.53 1.27
CA GLY A 140 10.00 -10.18 2.42
C GLY A 140 9.18 -11.34 2.97
N PRO A 141 9.56 -11.88 4.13
CA PRO A 141 8.80 -12.90 4.82
C PRO A 141 7.34 -12.50 5.04
N GLY A 142 6.43 -13.44 4.83
CA GLY A 142 4.99 -13.18 4.97
C GLY A 142 4.32 -12.52 3.76
N ASP A 143 5.05 -12.21 2.68
CA ASP A 143 4.43 -11.70 1.45
C ASP A 143 3.44 -12.71 0.86
N ARG A 144 2.19 -12.26 0.68
CA ARG A 144 1.09 -13.05 0.11
C ARG A 144 0.65 -12.57 -1.26
N HIS A 145 1.29 -11.54 -1.78
CA HIS A 145 0.86 -10.86 -3.00
C HIS A 145 1.83 -11.08 -4.16
N LEU A 146 3.07 -10.66 -4.05
CA LEU A 146 4.04 -10.71 -5.15
C LEU A 146 4.63 -12.11 -5.31
N VAL A 147 5.35 -12.59 -4.29
CA VAL A 147 6.13 -13.82 -4.34
C VAL A 147 5.26 -15.04 -4.69
N PRO A 148 4.13 -15.31 -3.99
CA PRO A 148 3.30 -16.46 -4.31
C PRO A 148 2.71 -16.40 -5.72
N ARG A 149 2.33 -15.20 -6.19
CA ARG A 149 1.76 -15.03 -7.53
C ARG A 149 2.78 -15.27 -8.64
N VAL A 150 4.01 -14.80 -8.45
CA VAL A 150 5.11 -15.04 -9.39
C VAL A 150 5.38 -16.53 -9.50
N ILE A 151 5.54 -17.22 -8.37
CA ILE A 151 5.77 -18.67 -8.31
C ILE A 151 4.63 -19.44 -8.98
N ALA A 152 3.37 -19.14 -8.64
CA ALA A 152 2.19 -19.80 -9.20
C ALA A 152 2.07 -19.58 -10.71
N LYS A 153 2.32 -18.36 -11.21
CA LYS A 153 2.31 -18.05 -12.64
C LYS A 153 3.43 -18.77 -13.38
N GLN A 154 4.63 -18.87 -12.79
CA GLN A 154 5.73 -19.62 -13.40
C GLN A 154 5.42 -21.11 -13.48
N LYS A 155 4.96 -21.73 -12.39
CA LYS A 155 4.57 -23.14 -12.36
C LYS A 155 3.47 -23.48 -13.37
N SER A 156 2.52 -22.56 -13.59
CA SER A 156 1.48 -22.73 -14.60
C SER A 156 1.89 -22.34 -16.03
N GLY A 157 3.14 -21.96 -16.25
CA GLY A 157 3.67 -21.54 -17.56
C GLY A 157 3.09 -20.22 -18.10
N ARG A 158 2.39 -19.45 -17.24
CA ARG A 158 1.70 -18.19 -17.61
C ARG A 158 2.50 -16.93 -17.29
N LEU A 159 3.65 -17.06 -16.60
CA LEU A 159 4.48 -15.89 -16.30
C LEU A 159 5.12 -15.38 -17.60
N LYS A 160 5.01 -14.07 -17.82
CA LYS A 160 5.59 -13.39 -18.98
C LYS A 160 6.15 -12.05 -18.56
N LEU A 161 7.26 -11.63 -19.17
CA LEU A 161 7.76 -10.27 -19.10
C LEU A 161 6.99 -9.39 -20.10
N VAL A 162 6.61 -8.19 -19.69
CA VAL A 162 6.14 -7.16 -20.60
C VAL A 162 7.37 -6.47 -21.19
N GLY A 163 7.51 -6.48 -22.51
CA GLY A 163 8.74 -6.04 -23.19
C GLY A 163 9.92 -6.95 -22.85
N ASP A 164 11.04 -6.35 -22.55
CA ASP A 164 12.27 -7.04 -22.15
C ASP A 164 12.45 -7.15 -20.62
N GLY A 165 11.54 -6.51 -19.85
CA GLY A 165 11.58 -6.48 -18.40
C GLY A 165 12.64 -5.54 -17.82
N SER A 166 13.17 -4.62 -18.61
CA SER A 166 14.22 -3.66 -18.20
C SER A 166 13.72 -2.50 -17.35
N LYS A 167 12.40 -2.27 -17.29
CA LYS A 167 11.84 -1.19 -16.47
C LYS A 167 12.26 -1.33 -15.01
N LEU A 168 12.81 -0.26 -14.48
CA LEU A 168 13.25 -0.20 -13.09
C LEU A 168 12.05 -0.14 -12.14
N VAL A 169 12.17 -0.85 -11.05
CA VAL A 169 11.21 -0.83 -9.94
C VAL A 169 11.98 -0.66 -8.66
N ASP A 170 11.61 0.35 -7.90
CA ASP A 170 12.12 0.50 -6.55
C ASP A 170 11.32 -0.41 -5.60
N ALA A 171 12.00 -0.92 -4.60
CA ALA A 171 11.43 -1.85 -3.65
C ALA A 171 11.89 -1.53 -2.22
N VAL A 172 11.16 -2.05 -1.25
CA VAL A 172 11.53 -1.93 0.16
C VAL A 172 11.38 -3.28 0.85
N TYR A 173 12.41 -3.70 1.57
CA TYR A 173 12.32 -4.90 2.40
C TYR A 173 11.42 -4.66 3.59
N ILE A 174 10.65 -5.67 4.00
CA ILE A 174 9.60 -5.51 5.02
C ILE A 174 10.14 -4.92 6.32
N ASP A 175 11.31 -5.35 6.80
CA ASP A 175 11.88 -4.83 8.04
C ASP A 175 12.24 -3.35 7.93
N ASN A 176 12.70 -2.89 6.75
CA ASN A 176 12.97 -1.46 6.51
C ASN A 176 11.66 -0.65 6.47
N ALA A 177 10.60 -1.22 5.89
CA ALA A 177 9.28 -0.59 5.93
C ALA A 177 8.75 -0.50 7.38
N VAL A 178 8.90 -1.56 8.18
CA VAL A 178 8.55 -1.56 9.61
C VAL A 178 9.39 -0.52 10.36
N GLN A 179 10.72 -0.50 10.14
CA GLN A 179 11.59 0.47 10.80
C GLN A 179 11.22 1.92 10.47
N ALA A 180 10.79 2.20 9.24
CA ALA A 180 10.29 3.54 8.87
C ALA A 180 9.04 3.93 9.69
N HIS A 181 8.13 2.99 9.94
CA HIS A 181 6.96 3.24 10.80
C HIS A 181 7.36 3.46 12.26
N LEU A 182 8.31 2.68 12.79
CA LEU A 182 8.83 2.85 14.15
C LEU A 182 9.57 4.19 14.29
N ASN A 183 10.38 4.58 13.30
CA ASN A 183 11.03 5.88 13.29
C ASN A 183 10.02 7.03 13.25
N ALA A 184 8.91 6.86 12.52
CA ALA A 184 7.83 7.84 12.51
C ALA A 184 7.13 7.90 13.88
N LEU A 185 6.87 6.75 14.50
CA LEU A 185 6.27 6.68 15.85
C LEU A 185 7.08 7.44 16.90
N GLU A 186 8.40 7.32 16.87
CA GLU A 186 9.28 8.01 17.81
C GLU A 186 9.38 9.53 17.58
N ARG A 187 9.21 9.99 16.34
CA ARG A 187 9.46 11.39 15.93
C ARG A 187 8.20 12.20 15.66
N LEU A 188 7.04 11.55 15.56
CA LEU A 188 5.77 12.22 15.29
C LEU A 188 5.18 12.75 16.59
N TYR A 189 5.01 14.04 16.69
CA TYR A 189 4.26 14.75 17.74
C TYR A 189 3.73 16.06 17.16
N PRO A 190 2.71 16.68 17.77
CA PRO A 190 2.22 17.98 17.31
C PRO A 190 3.33 19.04 17.21
N GLY A 191 3.47 19.63 16.02
CA GLY A 191 4.54 20.59 15.73
C GLY A 191 5.90 19.99 15.35
N SER A 192 6.05 18.66 15.32
CA SER A 192 7.29 18.03 14.87
C SER A 192 7.59 18.29 13.39
N LYS A 193 8.86 18.17 13.00
CA LYS A 193 9.30 18.42 11.61
C LYS A 193 8.66 17.49 10.58
N ILE A 194 8.19 16.32 11.00
CA ILE A 194 7.55 15.33 10.12
C ILE A 194 6.03 15.43 10.10
N ALA A 195 5.43 16.21 11.01
CA ALA A 195 3.99 16.36 11.07
C ALA A 195 3.43 17.06 9.82
N GLY A 196 2.34 16.51 9.27
CA GLY A 196 1.68 17.03 8.08
C GLY A 196 2.42 16.72 6.77
N LYS A 197 3.39 15.80 6.76
CA LYS A 197 4.21 15.47 5.60
C LYS A 197 3.99 14.04 5.12
N SER A 198 4.39 13.79 3.87
CA SER A 198 4.52 12.46 3.29
C SER A 198 5.99 12.12 3.06
N TYR A 199 6.32 10.81 3.00
CA TYR A 199 7.68 10.33 2.76
C TYR A 199 7.66 9.07 1.90
N PHE A 200 8.47 9.03 0.83
CA PHE A 200 8.77 7.80 0.14
C PHE A 200 9.68 6.91 0.98
N ILE A 201 9.36 5.63 1.02
CA ILE A 201 10.14 4.64 1.76
C ILE A 201 10.61 3.57 0.76
N THR A 202 11.91 3.49 0.58
CA THR A 202 12.56 2.64 -0.42
C THR A 202 13.92 2.16 0.11
N ASN A 203 14.49 1.14 -0.53
CA ASN A 203 15.86 0.71 -0.25
C ASN A 203 16.91 1.52 -1.05
N HIS A 204 16.48 2.44 -1.93
CA HIS A 204 17.36 3.18 -2.86
C HIS A 204 18.17 2.29 -3.81
N GLU A 205 17.61 1.14 -4.18
CA GLU A 205 18.21 0.16 -5.08
C GLU A 205 17.20 -0.25 -6.17
N PRO A 206 16.84 0.66 -7.11
CA PRO A 206 15.92 0.32 -8.17
C PRO A 206 16.51 -0.79 -9.05
N GLN A 207 15.73 -1.86 -9.25
CA GLN A 207 16.14 -3.07 -9.99
C GLN A 207 15.26 -3.26 -11.22
N PRO A 208 15.81 -3.80 -12.33
CA PRO A 208 14.99 -4.23 -13.45
C PRO A 208 13.93 -5.24 -13.00
N MET A 209 12.70 -5.08 -13.47
CA MET A 209 11.61 -6.00 -13.11
C MET A 209 11.95 -7.47 -13.41
N LYS A 210 12.69 -7.75 -14.51
CA LYS A 210 13.16 -9.10 -14.85
C LYS A 210 14.04 -9.71 -13.76
N ASP A 211 14.89 -8.87 -13.13
CA ASP A 211 15.85 -9.34 -12.13
C ASP A 211 15.15 -9.62 -10.81
N ILE A 212 14.17 -8.78 -10.43
CA ILE A 212 13.29 -9.04 -9.29
C ILE A 212 12.54 -10.36 -9.47
N LEU A 213 11.92 -10.58 -10.65
CA LEU A 213 11.18 -11.81 -10.92
C LEU A 213 12.09 -13.03 -10.92
N ASN A 214 13.25 -12.93 -11.56
CA ASN A 214 14.22 -14.04 -11.63
C ASN A 214 14.85 -14.33 -10.26
N GLY A 215 15.08 -13.34 -9.43
CA GLY A 215 15.52 -13.52 -8.05
C GLY A 215 14.51 -14.33 -7.21
N ILE A 216 13.22 -13.99 -7.33
CA ILE A 216 12.13 -14.76 -6.69
C ILE A 216 12.11 -16.20 -7.20
N LEU A 217 12.24 -16.40 -8.51
CA LEU A 217 12.22 -17.74 -9.11
C LEU A 217 13.44 -18.57 -8.70
N ALA A 218 14.62 -17.97 -8.66
CA ALA A 218 15.85 -18.62 -8.23
C ALA A 218 15.75 -19.08 -6.77
N ALA A 219 15.25 -18.22 -5.87
CA ALA A 219 15.00 -18.57 -4.48
C ALA A 219 14.01 -19.74 -4.34
N ALA A 220 13.02 -19.81 -5.23
CA ALA A 220 12.05 -20.91 -5.31
C ALA A 220 12.56 -22.14 -6.08
N LYS A 221 13.82 -22.17 -6.51
CA LYS A 221 14.43 -23.24 -7.35
C LYS A 221 13.64 -23.49 -8.65
N LEU A 222 13.11 -22.43 -9.25
CA LEU A 222 12.38 -22.46 -10.53
C LEU A 222 13.24 -21.85 -11.65
N PRO A 223 13.02 -22.29 -12.91
CA PRO A 223 13.72 -21.70 -14.04
C PRO A 223 13.35 -20.22 -14.23
N PRO A 224 14.26 -19.39 -14.75
CA PRO A 224 13.99 -17.99 -15.02
C PRO A 224 12.86 -17.79 -16.04
N VAL A 225 12.27 -16.60 -16.03
CA VAL A 225 11.22 -16.26 -16.98
C VAL A 225 11.83 -15.96 -18.36
N HIS A 226 11.40 -16.71 -19.38
CA HIS A 226 11.83 -16.53 -20.78
C HIS A 226 10.74 -15.98 -21.70
N LYS A 227 9.47 -16.19 -21.31
CA LYS A 227 8.33 -15.76 -22.12
C LYS A 227 8.18 -14.25 -22.05
N LYS A 228 7.97 -13.62 -23.22
CA LYS A 228 7.77 -12.18 -23.35
C LYS A 228 6.41 -11.89 -24.00
N VAL A 229 5.87 -10.72 -23.73
CA VAL A 229 4.70 -10.18 -24.43
C VAL A 229 5.02 -8.75 -24.85
N HIS A 230 4.66 -8.41 -26.08
CA HIS A 230 4.87 -7.06 -26.60
C HIS A 230 4.04 -6.04 -25.78
N PRO A 231 4.59 -4.89 -25.34
CA PRO A 231 3.88 -3.93 -24.50
C PRO A 231 2.52 -3.50 -25.06
N LYS A 232 2.43 -3.19 -26.37
CA LYS A 232 1.15 -2.82 -27.01
C LYS A 232 0.11 -3.94 -26.94
N LEU A 233 0.54 -5.20 -27.08
CA LEU A 233 -0.37 -6.35 -26.97
C LEU A 233 -0.82 -6.56 -25.52
N ALA A 234 0.08 -6.42 -24.56
CA ALA A 234 -0.26 -6.48 -23.14
C ALA A 234 -1.29 -5.40 -22.75
N TYR A 235 -1.08 -4.16 -23.26
CA TYR A 235 -2.02 -3.06 -23.05
C TYR A 235 -3.40 -3.35 -23.66
N LEU A 236 -3.44 -3.82 -24.92
CA LEU A 236 -4.70 -4.15 -25.61
C LEU A 236 -5.48 -5.24 -24.85
N ILE A 237 -4.79 -6.30 -24.43
CA ILE A 237 -5.42 -7.38 -23.64
C ILE A 237 -5.98 -6.83 -22.32
N GLY A 238 -5.19 -6.02 -21.59
CA GLY A 238 -5.63 -5.38 -20.35
C GLY A 238 -6.86 -4.50 -20.55
N PHE A 239 -6.86 -3.67 -21.59
CA PHE A 239 -7.96 -2.80 -21.94
C PHE A 239 -9.25 -3.58 -22.27
N LEU A 240 -9.14 -4.65 -23.05
CA LEU A 240 -10.30 -5.49 -23.39
C LEU A 240 -10.85 -6.21 -22.13
N MET A 241 -9.97 -6.73 -21.28
CA MET A 241 -10.38 -7.36 -20.02
C MET A 241 -11.07 -6.36 -19.09
N GLU A 242 -10.58 -5.13 -19.00
CA GLU A 242 -11.20 -4.07 -18.19
C GLU A 242 -12.58 -3.69 -18.72
N LYS A 243 -12.74 -3.56 -20.04
CA LYS A 243 -14.06 -3.32 -20.64
C LYS A 243 -15.04 -4.45 -20.35
N LEU A 244 -14.62 -5.70 -20.53
CA LEU A 244 -15.47 -6.86 -20.22
C LEU A 244 -15.88 -6.87 -18.74
N TRP A 245 -14.95 -6.60 -17.83
CA TRP A 245 -15.23 -6.52 -16.40
C TRP A 245 -16.23 -5.42 -16.01
N LYS A 246 -16.22 -4.29 -16.72
CA LYS A 246 -17.16 -3.17 -16.47
C LYS A 246 -18.56 -3.44 -17.04
N THR A 247 -18.71 -4.45 -17.90
CA THR A 247 -19.97 -4.76 -18.58
C THR A 247 -20.74 -5.90 -17.91
N PHE A 248 -20.04 -6.75 -17.13
CA PHE A 248 -20.58 -7.89 -16.36
C PHE A 248 -20.26 -7.73 -14.87
#